data_d7e6916b581f4e908b687a66daa2c03a
#
_entry.id   d7e6916b581f4e908b687a66daa2c03a
#
_cell.length_a   1.000
_cell.length_b   1.000
_cell.length_c   1.000
_cell.angle_alpha   90.00
_cell.angle_beta   90.00
_cell.angle_gamma   90.00
#
_symmetry.space_group_name_H-M   'P 1'
#
loop_
_entity.id
_entity.type
_entity.pdbx_description
1 polymer ?
#
loop_
_entity_poly.entity_id
_entity_poly.type
_entity_poly.pdbx_seq_one_letter_code
_entity_poly.pdbx_strand_id
1 'polypeptide(L)'
;MARLTIASWNINSVRARLHHVERFVAEHAPDVLCLQETKVVDRDFPHAGFDALGYRYRMTCGQPMHHGVAILSKLPLTEDRRHDWQDNGEARHLGARLPKGLLLENVYVPAGGDIPDATLNPKFGQKLAF
;
A
#
# COMPACT_ATOMS: atom_id res chain seq x y z
N MET A 1 4.25 24.28 12.34
CA MET A 1 4.14 23.15 11.40
C MET A 1 3.10 22.17 11.91
N ALA A 2 2.20 21.82 11.05
CA ALA A 2 1.21 20.84 11.41
C ALA A 2 1.83 19.44 11.54
N ARG A 3 1.30 18.64 12.44
CA ARG A 3 1.66 17.24 12.59
C ARG A 3 1.15 16.48 11.36
N LEU A 4 1.97 15.60 10.81
CA LEU A 4 1.58 14.66 9.76
C LEU A 4 1.43 13.27 10.38
N THR A 5 0.27 12.68 10.21
CA THR A 5 -0.02 11.32 10.69
C THR A 5 -0.12 10.38 9.49
N ILE A 6 0.73 9.37 9.48
CA ILE A 6 0.75 8.35 8.43
C ILE A 6 0.47 7.00 9.06
N ALA A 7 -0.48 6.27 8.52
CA ALA A 7 -0.79 4.91 8.94
C ALA A 7 -0.38 3.92 7.85
N SER A 8 0.15 2.78 8.27
CA SER A 8 0.49 1.68 7.37
C SER A 8 -0.29 0.43 7.81
N TRP A 9 -0.93 -0.24 6.86
CA TRP A 9 -1.84 -1.33 7.18
C TRP A 9 -1.86 -2.39 6.07
N ASN A 10 -1.50 -3.61 6.41
CA ASN A 10 -1.77 -4.74 5.54
C ASN A 10 -3.25 -5.09 5.66
N ILE A 11 -4.03 -4.70 4.65
CA ILE A 11 -5.50 -4.75 4.72
C ILE A 11 -6.08 -6.11 4.35
N ASN A 12 -5.31 -6.95 3.71
CA ASN A 12 -5.78 -8.27 3.28
C ASN A 12 -7.14 -8.20 2.57
N SER A 13 -7.16 -7.58 1.42
CA SER A 13 -8.33 -7.23 0.59
C SER A 13 -9.02 -5.94 1.04
N VAL A 14 -8.77 -4.87 0.30
CA VAL A 14 -9.37 -3.56 0.60
C VAL A 14 -10.88 -3.58 0.40
N ARG A 15 -11.38 -4.31 -0.59
CA ARG A 15 -12.83 -4.39 -0.84
C ARG A 15 -13.56 -5.12 0.28
N ALA A 16 -12.97 -6.19 0.78
CA ALA A 16 -13.59 -6.97 1.87
C ALA A 16 -13.60 -6.21 3.20
N ARG A 17 -12.67 -5.26 3.38
CA ARG A 17 -12.45 -4.58 4.66
C ARG A 17 -12.66 -3.07 4.62
N LEU A 18 -13.36 -2.58 3.60
CA LEU A 18 -13.62 -1.14 3.49
C LEU A 18 -14.33 -0.59 4.73
N HIS A 19 -15.27 -1.34 5.30
CA HIS A 19 -15.96 -0.94 6.52
C HIS A 19 -15.03 -0.83 7.73
N HIS A 20 -13.98 -1.63 7.78
CA HIS A 20 -12.95 -1.50 8.82
C HIS A 20 -12.10 -0.25 8.60
N VAL A 21 -11.81 0.09 7.34
CA VAL A 21 -11.09 1.33 7.00
C VAL A 21 -11.91 2.54 7.43
N GLU A 22 -13.21 2.53 7.13
CA GLU A 22 -14.13 3.61 7.53
C GLU A 22 -14.10 3.84 9.04
N ARG A 23 -14.16 2.76 9.80
CA ARG A 23 -14.11 2.81 11.27
C ARG A 23 -12.77 3.33 11.78
N PHE A 24 -11.68 2.83 11.21
CA PHE A 24 -10.33 3.27 11.59
C PHE A 24 -10.15 4.77 11.32
N VAL A 25 -10.58 5.23 10.16
CA VAL A 25 -10.49 6.64 9.79
C VAL A 25 -11.34 7.52 10.71
N ALA A 26 -12.55 7.04 11.09
CA ALA A 26 -13.40 7.77 12.04
C ALA A 26 -12.73 7.95 13.40
N GLU A 27 -11.95 6.97 13.84
CA GLU A 27 -11.28 6.99 15.14
C GLU A 27 -9.94 7.75 15.12
N HIS A 28 -9.16 7.62 14.06
CA HIS A 28 -7.76 8.08 14.02
C HIS A 28 -7.48 9.16 12.98
N ALA A 29 -8.30 9.30 11.96
CA ALA A 29 -8.20 10.33 10.91
C ALA A 29 -6.75 10.58 10.42
N PRO A 30 -6.01 9.55 9.95
CA PRO A 30 -4.66 9.79 9.46
C PRO A 30 -4.68 10.67 8.22
N ASP A 31 -3.62 11.46 8.02
CA ASP A 31 -3.48 12.31 6.84
C ASP A 31 -3.16 11.47 5.60
N VAL A 32 -2.40 10.40 5.79
CA VAL A 32 -2.00 9.47 4.72
C VAL A 32 -2.18 8.05 5.21
N LEU A 33 -2.71 7.19 4.34
CA LEU A 33 -2.92 5.78 4.62
C LEU A 33 -2.21 4.96 3.56
N CYS A 34 -1.26 4.14 4.00
CA CYS A 34 -0.54 3.20 3.15
C CYS A 34 -1.10 1.80 3.34
N LEU A 35 -1.62 1.21 2.28
CA LEU A 35 -2.19 -0.13 2.32
C LEU A 35 -1.31 -1.12 1.57
N GLN A 36 -1.20 -2.32 2.09
CA GLN A 36 -0.59 -3.47 1.44
C GLN A 36 -1.62 -4.60 1.35
N GLU A 37 -1.44 -5.48 0.39
CA GLU A 37 -2.38 -6.57 0.08
C GLU A 37 -3.78 -6.07 -0.24
N THR A 38 -3.87 -5.09 -1.15
CA THR A 38 -5.16 -4.56 -1.59
C THR A 38 -5.97 -5.60 -2.37
N LYS A 39 -5.29 -6.53 -3.05
CA LYS A 39 -5.88 -7.70 -3.75
C LYS A 39 -6.95 -7.33 -4.76
N VAL A 40 -6.71 -6.24 -5.50
CA VAL A 40 -7.66 -5.76 -6.51
C VAL A 40 -6.89 -5.02 -7.60
N VAL A 41 -7.32 -5.16 -8.85
CA VAL A 41 -6.79 -4.38 -9.97
C VAL A 41 -7.20 -2.91 -9.82
N ASP A 42 -6.41 -2.02 -10.40
CA ASP A 42 -6.62 -0.58 -10.21
C ASP A 42 -8.02 -0.10 -10.63
N ARG A 43 -8.57 -0.62 -11.72
CA ARG A 43 -9.91 -0.22 -12.19
C ARG A 43 -11.03 -0.58 -11.22
N ASP A 44 -10.84 -1.61 -10.40
CA ASP A 44 -11.86 -2.11 -9.45
C ASP A 44 -11.60 -1.65 -8.02
N PHE A 45 -10.57 -0.81 -7.82
CA PHE A 45 -10.27 -0.23 -6.52
C PHE A 45 -11.45 0.64 -6.06
N PRO A 46 -11.85 0.58 -4.76
CA PRO A 46 -13.03 1.30 -4.26
C PRO A 46 -12.78 2.81 -4.09
N HIS A 47 -12.53 3.51 -5.18
CA HIS A 47 -12.22 4.95 -5.18
C HIS A 47 -13.30 5.79 -4.51
N ALA A 48 -14.57 5.51 -4.80
CA ALA A 48 -15.69 6.27 -4.24
C ALA A 48 -15.72 6.23 -2.71
N GLY A 49 -15.38 5.08 -2.13
CA GLY A 49 -15.30 4.94 -0.68
C GLY A 49 -14.25 5.84 -0.06
N PHE A 50 -13.09 5.95 -0.70
CA PHE A 50 -12.01 6.80 -0.21
C PHE A 50 -12.28 8.29 -0.46
N ASP A 51 -12.95 8.64 -1.56
CA ASP A 51 -13.43 10.01 -1.77
C ASP A 51 -14.36 10.44 -0.64
N ALA A 52 -15.29 9.58 -0.26
CA ALA A 52 -16.24 9.85 0.83
C ALA A 52 -15.53 10.06 2.19
N LEU A 53 -14.38 9.44 2.38
CA LEU A 53 -13.58 9.59 3.60
C LEU A 53 -12.62 10.79 3.56
N GLY A 54 -12.54 11.49 2.43
CA GLY A 54 -11.69 12.68 2.28
C GLY A 54 -10.31 12.42 1.71
N TYR A 55 -10.01 11.19 1.31
CA TYR A 55 -8.72 10.84 0.70
C TYR A 55 -8.77 11.05 -0.81
N ARG A 56 -8.69 12.31 -1.21
CA ARG A 56 -8.86 12.74 -2.61
C ARG A 56 -7.68 12.37 -3.51
N TYR A 57 -6.50 12.21 -2.93
CA TYR A 57 -5.28 11.94 -3.68
C TYR A 57 -4.90 10.48 -3.45
N ARG A 58 -4.77 9.74 -4.52
CA ARG A 58 -4.53 8.30 -4.45
C ARG A 58 -3.54 7.86 -5.50
N MET A 59 -2.70 6.90 -5.11
CA MET A 59 -1.89 6.12 -6.03
C MET A 59 -2.15 4.65 -5.75
N THR A 60 -2.41 3.88 -6.80
CA THR A 60 -2.68 2.46 -6.67
C THR A 60 -1.78 1.68 -7.62
N CYS A 61 -1.28 0.56 -7.14
CA CYS A 61 -0.55 -0.41 -7.93
C CYS A 61 -1.11 -1.77 -7.58
N GLY A 62 -2.14 -2.21 -8.33
CA GLY A 62 -2.90 -3.39 -8.03
C GLY A 62 -2.59 -4.56 -8.93
N GLN A 63 -2.97 -5.74 -8.47
CA GLN A 63 -3.00 -6.94 -9.29
C GLN A 63 -4.13 -7.84 -8.79
N PRO A 64 -4.64 -8.75 -9.64
CA PRO A 64 -5.77 -9.59 -9.27
C PRO A 64 -5.41 -10.54 -8.12
N MET A 65 -6.32 -10.71 -7.17
CA MET A 65 -6.31 -11.74 -6.12
C MET A 65 -5.17 -11.68 -5.12
N HIS A 66 -3.98 -11.21 -5.49
CA HIS A 66 -2.79 -11.20 -4.64
C HIS A 66 -2.13 -9.84 -4.66
N HIS A 67 -1.31 -9.55 -3.60
CA HIS A 67 -0.47 -8.35 -3.53
C HIS A 67 -1.28 -7.06 -3.68
N GLY A 68 -0.66 -6.04 -4.26
CA GLY A 68 -1.28 -4.73 -4.44
C GLY A 68 -0.95 -3.78 -3.29
N VAL A 69 -0.59 -2.56 -3.65
CA VAL A 69 -0.29 -1.49 -2.69
C VAL A 69 -1.02 -0.22 -3.09
N ALA A 70 -1.35 0.60 -2.11
CA ALA A 70 -2.03 1.87 -2.35
C ALA A 70 -1.56 2.92 -1.36
N ILE A 71 -1.53 4.17 -1.81
CA ILE A 71 -1.32 5.34 -0.97
C ILE A 71 -2.56 6.22 -1.11
N LEU A 72 -3.25 6.45 0.00
CA LEU A 72 -4.45 7.28 0.06
C LEU A 72 -4.11 8.51 0.91
N SER A 73 -4.36 9.71 0.40
CA SER A 73 -3.90 10.93 1.05
C SER A 73 -4.94 12.04 1.02
N LYS A 74 -5.00 12.81 2.11
CA LYS A 74 -5.73 14.08 2.15
C LYS A 74 -4.91 15.20 1.54
N LEU A 75 -3.62 14.99 1.34
CA LEU A 75 -2.67 15.96 0.80
C LEU A 75 -2.27 15.58 -0.62
N PRO A 76 -1.89 16.55 -1.47
CA PRO A 76 -1.44 16.24 -2.83
C PRO A 76 -0.27 15.26 -2.87
N LEU A 77 -0.32 14.34 -3.82
CA LEU A 77 0.74 13.37 -4.10
C LEU A 77 1.32 13.65 -5.48
N THR A 78 2.65 13.61 -5.58
CA THR A 78 3.36 13.74 -6.85
C THR A 78 4.42 12.64 -6.97
N GLU A 79 5.03 12.52 -8.15
CA GLU A 79 6.14 11.59 -8.40
C GLU A 79 5.78 10.13 -8.12
N ASP A 80 4.78 9.62 -8.84
CA ASP A 80 4.42 8.19 -8.79
C ASP A 80 5.64 7.36 -9.20
N ARG A 81 6.22 6.65 -8.23
CA ARG A 81 7.37 5.78 -8.46
C ARG A 81 7.02 4.35 -8.12
N ARG A 82 7.41 3.45 -9.01
CA ARG A 82 7.15 2.01 -8.84
C ARG A 82 8.40 1.24 -9.20
N HIS A 83 8.74 0.26 -8.39
CA HIS A 83 9.89 -0.58 -8.66
C HIS A 83 9.56 -2.05 -8.37
N ASP A 84 9.97 -2.92 -9.26
CA ASP A 84 9.82 -4.36 -9.11
C ASP A 84 11.20 -4.97 -8.89
N TRP A 85 11.63 -5.04 -7.62
CA TRP A 85 12.97 -5.54 -7.28
C TRP A 85 13.18 -7.00 -7.61
N GLN A 86 12.10 -7.76 -7.75
CA GLN A 86 12.18 -9.19 -8.04
C GLN A 86 12.01 -9.52 -9.52
N ASP A 87 11.63 -8.51 -10.32
CA ASP A 87 11.35 -8.66 -11.76
C ASP A 87 10.37 -9.81 -12.03
N ASN A 88 9.32 -9.88 -11.23
CA ASN A 88 8.30 -10.94 -11.31
C ASN A 88 6.87 -10.41 -11.50
N GLY A 89 6.69 -9.11 -11.67
CA GLY A 89 5.40 -8.49 -11.88
C GLY A 89 4.54 -8.35 -10.62
N GLU A 90 5.06 -8.65 -9.44
CA GLU A 90 4.30 -8.51 -8.21
C GLU A 90 4.19 -7.03 -7.80
N ALA A 91 2.97 -6.60 -7.47
CA ALA A 91 2.66 -5.23 -7.08
C ALA A 91 2.98 -5.03 -5.59
N ARG A 92 4.22 -4.63 -5.29
CA ARG A 92 4.74 -4.53 -3.92
C ARG A 92 5.29 -3.16 -3.53
N HIS A 93 5.32 -2.20 -4.47
CA HIS A 93 5.94 -0.90 -4.17
C HIS A 93 5.17 0.26 -4.81
N LEU A 94 5.03 1.32 -4.04
CA LEU A 94 4.63 2.66 -4.50
C LEU A 94 5.40 3.69 -3.73
N GLY A 95 5.99 4.65 -4.44
CA GLY A 95 6.61 5.81 -3.85
C GLY A 95 5.94 7.09 -4.32
N ALA A 96 5.86 8.06 -3.44
CA ALA A 96 5.25 9.35 -3.73
C ALA A 96 5.99 10.48 -3.02
N ARG A 97 5.82 11.70 -3.52
CA ARG A 97 6.27 12.91 -2.84
C ARG A 97 5.06 13.62 -2.26
N LEU A 98 5.12 13.92 -0.98
CA LEU A 98 4.16 14.75 -0.27
C LEU A 98 4.59 16.21 -0.30
N PRO A 99 3.71 17.17 0.07
CA PRO A 99 4.10 18.57 0.16
C PRO A 99 5.33 18.77 1.04
N LYS A 100 6.10 19.83 0.77
CA LYS A 100 7.36 20.18 1.45
C LYS A 100 8.48 19.16 1.22
N GLY A 101 8.36 18.37 0.15
CA GLY A 101 9.44 17.48 -0.28
C GLY A 101 9.58 16.18 0.48
N LEU A 102 8.62 15.83 1.35
CA LEU A 102 8.66 14.55 2.05
C LEU A 102 8.46 13.39 1.08
N LEU A 103 9.41 12.46 1.06
CA LEU A 103 9.30 11.24 0.26
C LEU A 103 8.65 10.14 1.08
N LEU A 104 7.68 9.46 0.50
CA LEU A 104 6.96 8.36 1.12
C LEU A 104 7.12 7.11 0.28
N GLU A 105 7.55 6.03 0.90
CA GLU A 105 7.66 4.72 0.25
C GLU A 105 6.73 3.74 0.94
N ASN A 106 5.83 3.13 0.16
CA ASN A 106 4.93 2.09 0.63
C ASN A 106 5.39 0.76 0.04
N VAL A 107 5.85 -0.14 0.91
CA VAL A 107 6.48 -1.39 0.50
C VAL A 107 5.78 -2.57 1.15
N TYR A 108 5.45 -3.56 0.34
CA TYR A 108 4.95 -4.85 0.82
C TYR A 108 6.06 -5.88 0.70
N VAL A 109 6.83 -6.05 1.77
CA VAL A 109 7.96 -6.98 1.82
C VAL A 109 7.47 -8.43 1.77
N PRO A 110 8.07 -9.32 0.96
CA PRO A 110 7.72 -10.73 0.97
C PRO A 110 7.87 -11.34 2.37
N ALA A 111 6.93 -12.20 2.76
CA ALA A 111 6.89 -12.79 4.10
C ALA A 111 8.10 -13.66 4.42
N GLY A 112 8.64 -14.36 3.43
CA GLY A 112 9.82 -15.22 3.61
C GLY A 112 9.51 -16.61 4.14
N GLY A 113 8.30 -16.86 4.65
CA GLY A 113 7.92 -18.17 5.20
C GLY A 113 8.59 -18.46 6.53
N ASP A 114 8.47 -19.71 6.99
CA ASP A 114 8.88 -20.12 8.35
C ASP A 114 10.34 -20.60 8.45
N ILE A 115 10.94 -21.04 7.34
CA ILE A 115 12.29 -21.59 7.32
C ILE A 115 13.24 -20.55 6.71
N PRO A 116 14.22 -20.02 7.48
CA PRO A 116 15.15 -19.01 6.98
C PRO A 116 16.32 -19.62 6.19
N ASP A 117 16.01 -20.37 5.15
CA ASP A 117 16.98 -21.02 4.29
C ASP A 117 16.47 -20.98 2.84
N ALA A 118 17.16 -20.21 1.98
CA ALA A 118 16.73 -20.01 0.61
C ALA A 118 16.76 -21.30 -0.24
N THR A 119 17.58 -22.29 0.13
CA THR A 119 17.65 -23.55 -0.60
C THR A 119 16.48 -24.47 -0.27
N LEU A 120 15.96 -24.40 0.94
CA LEU A 120 14.82 -25.19 1.40
C LEU A 120 13.49 -24.49 1.25
N ASN A 121 13.51 -23.16 1.23
CA ASN A 121 12.30 -22.33 1.24
C ASN A 121 12.40 -21.23 0.18
N PRO A 122 11.78 -21.39 -0.99
CA PRO A 122 11.81 -20.39 -2.04
C PRO A 122 11.26 -19.02 -1.61
N LYS A 123 10.30 -18.99 -0.68
CA LYS A 123 9.76 -17.73 -0.15
C LYS A 123 10.80 -16.91 0.58
N PHE A 124 11.71 -17.57 1.30
CA PHE A 124 12.81 -16.90 1.98
C PHE A 124 13.81 -16.32 0.96
N GLY A 125 14.10 -17.05 -0.10
CA GLY A 125 14.90 -16.57 -1.21
C GLY A 125 14.30 -15.34 -1.86
N GLN A 126 12.99 -15.32 -2.07
CA GLN A 126 12.24 -14.16 -2.56
C GLN A 126 12.43 -12.94 -1.65
N LYS A 127 12.32 -13.15 -0.35
CA LYS A 127 12.49 -12.08 0.64
C LYS A 127 13.91 -11.51 0.60
N LEU A 128 14.91 -12.36 0.50
CA LEU A 128 16.30 -11.92 0.42
C LEU A 128 16.59 -11.14 -0.86
N ALA A 129 15.95 -11.50 -1.97
CA ALA A 129 16.11 -10.83 -3.25
C ALA A 129 15.42 -9.46 -3.29
N PHE A 130 14.43 -9.27 -2.45
CA PHE A 130 13.67 -8.04 -2.36
C PHE A 130 14.48 -6.92 -1.70
#